data_38d7cd427121902695954547587b3af4
#
_entry.id   38d7cd427121902695954547587b3af4
#
_cell.length_a   1.000
_cell.length_b   1.000
_cell.length_c   1.000
_cell.angle_alpha   90.00
_cell.angle_beta   90.00
_cell.angle_gamma   90.00
#
_symmetry.space_group_name_H-M   'P 1'
#
loop_
_entity.id
_entity.type
_entity.pdbx_description
1 polymer ?
#
loop_
_entity_poly.entity_id
_entity_poly.type
_entity_poly.pdbx_seq_one_letter_code
_entity_poly.pdbx_strand_id
1 'polypeptide(L)' 'GGMGASNKVCPVCGRKMKQQFIGLQHCKCGMSWKKDIGFFERTSDMVFTLERRTEGKKVKQVPVIRRKD' A
#
# COMPACT_ATOMS: atom_id res chain seq x y z
N GLY A 1 -14.29 -17.81 0.18
CA GLY A 1 -13.76 -16.94 -0.15
C GLY A 1 -12.28 -17.02 0.07
N GLY A 2 -11.79 -16.17 0.80
CA GLY A 2 -10.38 -16.15 1.13
C GLY A 2 -9.45 -15.97 -0.05
N MET A 3 -10.01 -15.71 -1.20
CA MET A 3 -9.21 -15.55 -2.39
C MET A 3 -8.70 -14.15 -2.57
N GLY A 4 -9.26 -13.22 -1.88
CA GLY A 4 -8.75 -11.88 -1.93
C GLY A 4 -7.47 -11.76 -1.14
N ALA A 5 -6.77 -10.67 -1.32
CA ALA A 5 -5.60 -10.38 -0.50
C ALA A 5 -6.03 -10.27 0.95
N SER A 6 -5.30 -10.93 1.83
CA SER A 6 -5.54 -10.80 3.25
C SER A 6 -5.17 -9.42 3.71
N ASN A 7 -6.05 -8.76 4.44
CA ASN A 7 -5.73 -7.47 5.01
C ASN A 7 -4.75 -7.65 6.15
N LYS A 8 -3.75 -6.79 6.19
CA LYS A 8 -2.79 -6.79 7.28
C LYS A 8 -3.41 -6.21 8.53
N VAL A 9 -2.82 -6.54 9.66
CA VAL A 9 -3.23 -5.96 10.93
C VAL A 9 -2.19 -4.93 11.35
N CYS A 10 -2.67 -3.75 11.69
CA CYS A 10 -1.77 -2.67 12.09
C CYS A 10 -1.05 -3.04 13.40
N PRO A 11 0.28 -2.94 13.44
CA PRO A 11 1.01 -3.28 14.66
C PRO A 11 0.87 -2.23 15.76
N VAL A 12 0.32 -1.06 15.45
CA VAL A 12 0.19 0.02 16.41
C VAL A 12 -1.17 -0.03 17.10
N CYS A 13 -2.25 -0.14 16.34
CA CYS A 13 -3.60 -0.09 16.90
C CYS A 13 -4.33 -1.43 16.85
N GLY A 14 -3.79 -2.43 16.18
CA GLY A 14 -4.39 -3.76 16.10
C GLY A 14 -5.59 -3.89 15.20
N ARG A 15 -5.91 -2.86 14.45
CA ARG A 15 -7.06 -2.90 13.53
C ARG A 15 -6.65 -3.45 12.18
N LYS A 16 -7.60 -4.02 11.47
CA LYS A 16 -7.34 -4.47 10.12
C LYS A 16 -7.16 -3.26 9.20
N MET A 17 -6.12 -3.32 8.39
CA MET A 17 -5.83 -2.27 7.42
C MET A 17 -6.70 -2.45 6.20
N LYS A 18 -6.91 -1.37 5.45
CA LYS A 18 -7.69 -1.40 4.23
C LYS A 18 -6.76 -1.27 3.04
N GLN A 19 -7.00 -2.09 2.03
CA GLN A 19 -6.21 -2.07 0.82
C GLN A 19 -6.66 -0.94 -0.10
N GLN A 20 -5.71 -0.09 -0.50
CA GLN A 20 -5.95 0.93 -1.50
C GLN A 20 -5.61 0.41 -2.89
N PHE A 21 -4.42 -0.17 -3.03
CA PHE A 21 -3.95 -0.81 -4.25
C PHE A 21 -3.37 -2.17 -3.88
N ILE A 22 -3.19 -3.03 -4.86
CA ILE A 22 -2.54 -4.32 -4.62
C ILE A 22 -1.14 -4.07 -4.08
N GLY A 23 -0.87 -4.59 -2.88
CA GLY A 23 0.42 -4.40 -2.22
C GLY A 23 0.54 -3.11 -1.43
N LEU A 24 -0.55 -2.36 -1.25
CA LEU A 24 -0.54 -1.13 -0.46
C LEU A 24 -1.81 -1.07 0.39
N GLN A 25 -1.62 -1.04 1.69
CA GLN A 25 -2.72 -1.00 2.65
C GLN A 25 -2.52 0.14 3.62
N HIS A 26 -3.61 0.65 4.17
CA HIS A 26 -3.60 1.77 5.08
C HIS A 26 -4.40 1.47 6.33
N CYS A 27 -3.93 1.97 7.45
CA CYS A 27 -4.64 1.92 8.70
C CYS A 27 -5.15 3.31 9.07
N LYS A 28 -6.27 3.33 9.75
CA LYS A 28 -6.90 4.57 10.18
C LYS A 28 -6.04 5.38 11.14
N CYS A 29 -5.15 4.72 11.86
CA CYS A 29 -4.30 5.40 12.84
C CYS A 29 -3.11 6.14 12.21
N GLY A 30 -2.87 5.97 10.92
CA GLY A 30 -1.77 6.64 10.25
C GLY A 30 -0.69 5.71 9.74
N MET A 31 -0.78 4.43 10.05
CA MET A 31 0.17 3.45 9.56
C MET A 31 -0.24 2.94 8.19
N SER A 32 0.76 2.52 7.42
CA SER A 32 0.52 1.90 6.12
C SER A 32 1.47 0.72 5.95
N TRP A 33 1.14 -0.10 4.98
CA TRP A 33 1.98 -1.24 4.63
C TRP A 33 2.12 -1.31 3.11
N LYS A 34 3.35 -1.44 2.67
CA LYS A 34 3.63 -1.62 1.25
C LYS A 34 4.52 -2.84 1.08
N LYS A 35 4.22 -3.63 0.05
CA LYS A 35 4.88 -4.91 -0.18
C LYS A 35 6.40 -4.83 -0.16
N ASP A 36 6.98 -3.76 -0.72
CA ASP A 36 8.42 -3.63 -0.82
C ASP A 36 9.06 -3.03 0.43
N ILE A 37 8.26 -2.30 1.21
CA ILE A 37 8.78 -1.49 2.32
C ILE A 37 8.43 -2.12 3.67
N GLY A 38 7.26 -2.72 3.76
CA GLY A 38 6.71 -3.19 5.03
C GLY A 38 5.86 -2.10 5.66
N PHE A 39 5.78 -2.12 6.98
CA PHE A 39 4.99 -1.12 7.69
C PHE A 39 5.73 0.20 7.78
N PHE A 40 5.01 1.27 7.59
CA PHE A 40 5.58 2.62 7.71
C PHE A 40 4.49 3.59 8.15
N GLU A 41 4.92 4.72 8.69
CA GLU A 41 4.01 5.76 9.13
C GLU A 41 3.79 6.76 7.99
N ARG A 42 2.51 7.09 7.74
CA ARG A 42 2.20 8.07 6.71
C ARG A 42 2.53 9.48 7.18
N THR A 43 3.04 10.27 6.27
CA THR A 43 3.27 11.70 6.49
C THR A 43 2.38 12.49 5.54
N SER A 44 2.16 13.76 5.86
CA SER A 44 1.24 14.60 5.09
C SER A 44 1.73 14.91 3.68
N ASP A 45 3.02 14.73 3.44
CA ASP A 45 3.61 14.98 2.13
C ASP A 45 3.58 13.77 1.20
N MET A 46 3.09 12.64 1.67
CA MET A 46 3.03 11.43 0.86
C MET A 46 1.81 11.40 -0.04
N VAL A 47 2.04 11.03 -1.30
CA VAL A 47 0.99 10.81 -2.28
C VAL A 47 1.13 9.41 -2.81
N PHE A 48 0.04 8.66 -2.79
CA PHE A 48 0.03 7.28 -3.25
C PHE A 48 -0.61 7.20 -4.63
N THR A 49 0.14 6.68 -5.59
CA THR A 49 -0.32 6.58 -6.97
C THR A 49 -0.01 5.20 -7.53
N LEU A 50 -0.59 4.90 -8.68
CA LEU A 50 -0.26 3.69 -9.42
C LEU A 50 0.63 4.07 -10.59
N GLU A 51 1.64 3.25 -10.82
CA GLU A 51 2.53 3.40 -11.96
C GLU A 51 2.45 2.17 -12.83
N ARG A 52 2.46 2.38 -14.13
CA ARG A 52 2.50 1.28 -15.08
C ARG A 52 3.94 0.85 -15.30
N ARG A 53 4.16 -0.43 -15.21
CA ARG A 53 5.46 -1.01 -15.53
C ARG A 53 5.27 -2.12 -16.54
N THR A 54 6.10 -2.10 -17.57
CA THR A 54 6.08 -3.14 -18.58
C THR A 54 7.16 -4.15 -18.25
N GLU A 55 6.74 -5.41 -18.12
CA GLU A 55 7.67 -6.53 -17.95
C GLU A 55 7.46 -7.49 -19.10
N GLY A 56 8.37 -7.47 -20.06
CA GLY A 56 8.22 -8.28 -21.25
C GLY A 56 6.97 -7.87 -22.02
N LYS A 57 6.03 -8.79 -22.16
CA LYS A 57 4.77 -8.53 -22.85
C LYS A 57 3.63 -8.15 -21.92
N LYS A 58 3.90 -8.07 -20.62
CA LYS A 58 2.87 -7.78 -19.65
C LYS A 58 3.04 -6.40 -19.08
N VAL A 59 1.91 -5.75 -18.82
CA VAL A 59 1.88 -4.46 -18.16
C VAL A 59 1.31 -4.67 -16.78
N LYS A 60 2.04 -4.21 -15.77
CA LYS A 60 1.60 -4.27 -14.38
C LYS A 60 1.44 -2.88 -13.83
N GLN A 61 0.46 -2.73 -12.95
CA GLN A 61 0.30 -1.50 -12.19
C GLN A 61 0.81 -1.75 -10.78
N VAL A 62 1.74 -0.92 -10.34
CA VAL A 62 2.33 -1.05 -9.02
C VAL A 62 2.11 0.23 -8.23
N PRO A 63 1.85 0.12 -6.92
CA PRO A 63 1.69 1.32 -6.11
C PRO A 63 3.05 1.96 -5.85
N VAL A 64 3.08 3.27 -5.94
CA VAL A 64 4.30 4.03 -5.64
C VAL A 64 3.94 5.17 -4.70
N ILE A 65 4.92 5.56 -3.89
CA ILE A 65 4.79 6.66 -2.96
C ILE A 65 5.60 7.81 -3.50
N ARG A 66 4.93 8.94 -3.72
CA ARG A 66 5.57 10.17 -4.15
C ARG A 66 5.46 11.19 -3.05
N ARG A 67 6.30 12.19 -3.08
CA ARG A 67 6.27 13.27 -2.11
C ARG A 67 5.84 14.56 -2.79
N LYS A 68 5.03 15.31 -2.09
CA LYS A 68 4.68 16.65 -2.53
C LYS A 68 5.89 17.56 -2.36
N ASP A 69 6.15 18.31 -3.36
CA ASP A 69 7.21 19.33 -3.27
C ASP A 69 6.64 20.66 -2.81
#